data_7376abfca606ac6fa437dadb128ef020
#
_entry.id   7376abfca606ac6fa437dadb128ef020
#
_cell.length_a   1.000
_cell.length_b   1.000
_cell.length_c   1.000
_cell.angle_alpha   90.00
_cell.angle_beta   90.00
_cell.angle_gamma   90.00
#
_symmetry.space_group_name_H-M   'P 1'
#
loop_
_entity.id
_entity.type
_entity.pdbx_description
1 polymer ?
#
loop_
_entity_poly.entity_id
_entity_poly.type
_entity_poly.pdbx_seq_one_letter_code
_entity_poly.pdbx_strand_id
1 'polypeptide(L)'
;MITDVHTHIPSHQNKVPDSEIKYDQSMKSGSESSTKLTNSVDDYLSSMENVEYSFIFGIARKPWDAESQILETPGWDKNLNHNDIASIVSKFSPKKIIPFMSLHPMDKNLDYEYKRCLNELGMKGIKLGPNYQDFHPHSVEAMKLYARLENDNVPIIFHQGTSPVTNAPLEYSHPR
;
A
#
# COMPACT_ATOMS: atom_id res chain seq x y z
N MET A 1 1.64 21.14 12.49
CA MET A 1 2.02 20.17 11.42
C MET A 1 1.27 18.87 11.65
N ILE A 2 0.49 18.41 10.69
CA ILE A 2 -0.20 17.12 10.73
C ILE A 2 0.36 16.28 9.58
N THR A 3 0.84 15.07 9.89
CA THR A 3 1.34 14.13 8.90
C THR A 3 0.58 12.81 9.04
N ASP A 4 -0.07 12.36 7.96
CA ASP A 4 -0.67 11.04 7.91
C ASP A 4 0.33 10.05 7.30
N VAL A 5 0.86 9.16 8.14
CA VAL A 5 1.88 8.18 7.74
C VAL A 5 1.30 6.86 7.25
N HIS A 6 -0.03 6.73 7.14
CA HIS A 6 -0.68 5.48 6.79
C HIS A 6 -1.88 5.67 5.87
N THR A 7 -1.62 6.02 4.61
CA THR A 7 -2.68 6.12 3.61
C THR A 7 -2.47 5.11 2.48
N HIS A 8 -3.58 4.58 1.98
CA HIS A 8 -3.56 3.61 0.89
C HIS A 8 -3.89 4.26 -0.44
N ILE A 9 -3.39 3.66 -1.52
CA ILE A 9 -3.75 4.04 -2.88
C ILE A 9 -5.27 3.96 -3.07
N PRO A 10 -5.89 4.90 -3.81
CA PRO A 10 -7.31 4.82 -4.12
C PRO A 10 -7.62 3.66 -5.05
N SER A 11 -8.78 3.05 -4.87
CA SER A 11 -9.25 1.92 -5.69
C SER A 11 -9.57 2.33 -7.14
N HIS A 12 -9.85 3.61 -7.38
CA HIS A 12 -10.22 4.14 -8.68
C HIS A 12 -9.41 5.39 -9.04
N GLN A 13 -9.01 5.48 -10.30
CA GLN A 13 -8.41 6.69 -10.84
C GLN A 13 -9.44 7.82 -10.98
N ASN A 14 -10.63 7.48 -11.47
CA ASN A 14 -11.75 8.39 -11.70
C ASN A 14 -12.88 8.11 -10.71
N LYS A 15 -14.03 8.78 -10.92
CA LYS A 15 -15.22 8.60 -10.09
C LYS A 15 -15.58 7.11 -9.95
N VAL A 16 -15.82 6.70 -8.72
CA VAL A 16 -16.29 5.34 -8.41
C VAL A 16 -17.69 5.11 -8.96
N PRO A 17 -17.97 3.97 -9.61
CA PRO A 17 -19.31 3.64 -10.07
C PRO A 17 -20.33 3.58 -8.92
N ASP A 18 -21.53 4.11 -9.13
CA ASP A 18 -22.58 4.15 -8.11
C ASP A 18 -23.00 2.75 -7.61
N SER A 19 -22.86 1.72 -8.45
CA SER A 19 -23.09 0.33 -8.07
C SER A 19 -22.10 -0.19 -7.02
N GLU A 20 -20.83 0.20 -7.13
CA GLU A 20 -19.79 -0.20 -6.19
C GLU A 20 -19.93 0.56 -4.86
N ILE A 21 -20.30 1.85 -4.91
CA ILE A 21 -20.60 2.62 -3.69
C ILE A 21 -21.75 1.98 -2.92
N LYS A 22 -22.83 1.57 -3.61
CA LYS A 22 -23.99 0.90 -2.99
C LYS A 22 -23.60 -0.45 -2.39
N TYR A 23 -22.76 -1.23 -3.09
CA TYR A 23 -22.26 -2.50 -2.58
C TYR A 23 -21.43 -2.31 -1.30
N ASP A 24 -20.47 -1.38 -1.29
CA ASP A 24 -19.63 -1.06 -0.14
C ASP A 24 -20.49 -0.61 1.06
N GLN A 25 -21.51 0.22 0.83
CA GLN A 25 -22.47 0.63 1.86
C GLN A 25 -23.28 -0.54 2.42
N SER A 26 -23.70 -1.49 1.57
CA SER A 26 -24.47 -2.66 2.00
C SER A 26 -23.65 -3.60 2.88
N MET A 27 -22.37 -3.74 2.63
CA MET A 27 -21.45 -4.55 3.42
C MET A 27 -21.13 -3.93 4.79
N LYS A 28 -21.28 -2.62 4.92
CA LYS A 28 -21.06 -1.86 6.17
C LYS A 28 -22.30 -1.74 7.05
N SER A 29 -23.45 -2.24 6.62
CA SER A 29 -24.68 -2.17 7.41
C SER A 29 -24.49 -2.92 8.74
N GLY A 30 -24.34 -2.17 9.84
CA GLY A 30 -24.11 -2.68 11.21
C GLY A 30 -22.73 -2.39 11.79
N SER A 31 -21.82 -1.77 11.05
CA SER A 31 -20.53 -1.30 11.56
C SER A 31 -20.50 0.23 11.58
N GLU A 32 -20.06 0.82 12.70
CA GLU A 32 -19.84 2.27 12.83
C GLU A 32 -18.59 2.76 12.06
N SER A 33 -17.96 1.90 11.28
CA SER A 33 -16.74 2.25 10.53
C SER A 33 -17.05 3.25 9.44
N SER A 34 -16.50 4.45 9.57
CA SER A 34 -16.52 5.50 8.53
C SER A 34 -15.54 5.26 7.40
N THR A 35 -14.73 4.20 7.46
CA THR A 35 -13.69 3.91 6.49
C THR A 35 -14.28 3.56 5.12
N LYS A 36 -13.99 4.37 4.13
CA LYS A 36 -14.32 4.07 2.73
C LYS A 36 -13.23 3.18 2.15
N LEU A 37 -13.55 1.92 1.86
CA LEU A 37 -12.66 0.99 1.17
C LEU A 37 -12.56 1.30 -0.33
N THR A 38 -13.63 1.89 -0.88
CA THR A 38 -13.75 2.24 -2.29
C THR A 38 -13.75 3.75 -2.43
N ASN A 39 -12.74 4.30 -3.09
CA ASN A 39 -12.54 5.74 -3.26
C ASN A 39 -11.81 6.06 -4.58
N SER A 40 -12.01 7.28 -5.05
CA SER A 40 -11.31 7.85 -6.21
C SER A 40 -10.07 8.64 -5.79
N VAL A 41 -9.28 9.06 -6.79
CA VAL A 41 -8.16 10.00 -6.56
C VAL A 41 -8.68 11.32 -5.98
N ASP A 42 -9.82 11.84 -6.47
CA ASP A 42 -10.41 13.09 -5.97
C ASP A 42 -10.87 12.95 -4.51
N ASP A 43 -11.47 11.80 -4.13
CA ASP A 43 -11.82 11.52 -2.74
C ASP A 43 -10.58 11.49 -1.84
N TYR A 44 -9.49 10.86 -2.31
CA TYR A 44 -8.23 10.82 -1.59
C TYR A 44 -7.65 12.22 -1.38
N LEU A 45 -7.56 13.03 -2.43
CA LEU A 45 -7.03 14.38 -2.37
C LEU A 45 -7.86 15.28 -1.42
N SER A 46 -9.18 15.17 -1.48
CA SER A 46 -10.10 15.88 -0.59
C SER A 46 -9.91 15.49 0.87
N SER A 47 -9.74 14.18 1.15
CA SER A 47 -9.53 13.70 2.53
C SER A 47 -8.19 14.16 3.11
N MET A 48 -7.20 14.45 2.25
CA MET A 48 -5.88 14.94 2.66
C MET A 48 -5.79 16.48 2.73
N GLU A 49 -6.87 17.22 2.53
CA GLU A 49 -6.83 18.69 2.45
C GLU A 49 -6.20 19.33 3.67
N ASN A 50 -6.53 18.85 4.87
CA ASN A 50 -6.07 19.40 6.15
C ASN A 50 -4.78 18.73 6.69
N VAL A 51 -4.12 17.89 5.92
CA VAL A 51 -2.85 17.22 6.26
C VAL A 51 -1.71 17.94 5.55
N GLU A 52 -0.59 18.13 6.19
CA GLU A 52 0.59 18.75 5.57
C GLU A 52 1.36 17.74 4.71
N TYR A 53 1.51 16.51 5.21
CA TYR A 53 2.14 15.40 4.48
C TYR A 53 1.31 14.13 4.61
N SER A 54 1.26 13.33 3.55
CA SER A 54 0.69 11.99 3.57
C SER A 54 1.64 10.99 2.93
N PHE A 55 1.80 9.80 3.55
CA PHE A 55 2.57 8.71 2.98
C PHE A 55 1.61 7.74 2.32
N ILE A 56 1.73 7.60 0.99
CA ILE A 56 0.83 6.75 0.20
C ILE A 56 1.53 5.48 -0.25
N PHE A 57 0.85 4.35 -0.12
CA PHE A 57 1.34 3.05 -0.55
C PHE A 57 0.20 2.09 -0.90
N GLY A 58 0.51 1.10 -1.70
CA GLY A 58 -0.32 -0.08 -1.90
C GLY A 58 0.07 -1.21 -0.94
N ILE A 59 -0.39 -2.41 -1.26
CA ILE A 59 -0.02 -3.64 -0.57
C ILE A 59 0.61 -4.57 -1.59
N ALA A 60 1.90 -4.91 -1.42
CA ALA A 60 2.48 -5.96 -2.23
C ALA A 60 1.87 -7.30 -1.82
N ARG A 61 1.31 -7.99 -2.79
CA ARG A 61 0.72 -9.31 -2.59
C ARG A 61 1.79 -10.38 -2.57
N LYS A 62 1.38 -11.56 -2.13
CA LYS A 62 2.19 -12.76 -2.21
C LYS A 62 2.58 -13.00 -3.67
N PRO A 63 3.83 -13.30 -3.99
CA PRO A 63 4.26 -13.52 -5.38
C PRO A 63 3.54 -14.65 -6.11
N TRP A 64 2.90 -15.53 -5.35
CA TRP A 64 2.10 -16.67 -5.83
C TRP A 64 0.59 -16.38 -5.92
N ASP A 65 0.15 -15.16 -5.61
CA ASP A 65 -1.24 -14.72 -5.62
C ASP A 65 -1.39 -13.41 -6.42
N ALA A 66 -1.05 -13.50 -7.71
CA ALA A 66 -1.05 -12.33 -8.59
C ALA A 66 -2.45 -11.77 -8.89
N GLU A 67 -3.50 -12.61 -8.83
CA GLU A 67 -4.87 -12.20 -9.16
C GLU A 67 -5.46 -11.24 -8.14
N SER A 68 -5.06 -11.33 -6.87
CA SER A 68 -5.59 -10.49 -5.81
C SER A 68 -5.23 -9.00 -5.96
N GLN A 69 -4.16 -8.66 -6.66
CA GLN A 69 -3.78 -7.26 -6.91
C GLN A 69 -4.80 -6.52 -7.79
N ILE A 70 -5.33 -7.20 -8.79
CA ILE A 70 -6.29 -6.62 -9.75
C ILE A 70 -7.62 -6.28 -9.05
N LEU A 71 -8.01 -7.06 -8.06
CA LEU A 71 -9.27 -6.89 -7.33
C LEU A 71 -9.30 -5.66 -6.42
N GLU A 72 -8.13 -5.18 -5.98
CA GLU A 72 -8.05 -4.03 -5.06
C GLU A 72 -8.07 -2.68 -5.76
N THR A 73 -7.75 -2.64 -7.04
CA THR A 73 -7.65 -1.43 -7.83
C THR A 73 -8.44 -1.52 -9.14
N PRO A 74 -9.75 -1.85 -9.07
CA PRO A 74 -10.57 -2.14 -10.26
C PRO A 74 -10.75 -0.94 -11.20
N GLY A 75 -10.57 0.27 -10.69
CA GLY A 75 -10.69 1.51 -11.47
C GLY A 75 -9.40 1.98 -12.14
N TRP A 76 -8.34 1.16 -12.10
CA TRP A 76 -7.04 1.45 -12.73
C TRP A 76 -6.76 0.54 -13.93
N ASP A 77 -5.79 0.94 -14.76
CA ASP A 77 -5.30 0.07 -15.82
C ASP A 77 -4.65 -1.17 -15.17
N LYS A 78 -5.08 -2.35 -15.62
CA LYS A 78 -4.60 -3.65 -15.12
C LYS A 78 -3.11 -3.92 -15.31
N ASN A 79 -2.44 -3.13 -16.16
CA ASN A 79 -0.99 -3.22 -16.36
C ASN A 79 -0.20 -2.43 -15.31
N LEU A 80 -0.87 -1.59 -14.51
CA LEU A 80 -0.24 -0.85 -13.42
C LEU A 80 -0.22 -1.71 -12.16
N ASN A 81 0.94 -1.79 -11.52
CA ASN A 81 1.03 -2.34 -10.18
C ASN A 81 0.78 -1.25 -9.12
N HIS A 82 0.71 -1.64 -7.86
CA HIS A 82 0.44 -0.72 -6.76
C HIS A 82 1.51 0.37 -6.60
N ASN A 83 2.76 0.10 -6.96
CA ASN A 83 3.84 1.09 -6.94
C ASN A 83 3.64 2.14 -8.04
N ASP A 84 3.21 1.70 -9.23
CA ASP A 84 2.87 2.64 -10.32
C ASP A 84 1.76 3.59 -9.89
N ILE A 85 0.69 3.05 -9.30
CA ILE A 85 -0.45 3.83 -8.83
C ILE A 85 -0.03 4.83 -7.74
N ALA A 86 0.74 4.40 -6.74
CA ALA A 86 1.24 5.29 -5.69
C ALA A 86 2.11 6.43 -6.26
N SER A 87 2.97 6.12 -7.23
CA SER A 87 3.76 7.12 -7.96
C SER A 87 2.89 8.09 -8.74
N ILE A 88 1.86 7.60 -9.44
CA ILE A 88 0.94 8.46 -10.21
C ILE A 88 0.19 9.40 -9.28
N VAL A 89 -0.39 8.87 -8.18
CA VAL A 89 -1.15 9.70 -7.23
C VAL A 89 -0.26 10.75 -6.57
N SER A 90 0.98 10.42 -6.24
CA SER A 90 1.91 11.38 -5.64
C SER A 90 2.19 12.60 -6.53
N LYS A 91 2.08 12.46 -7.85
CA LYS A 91 2.30 13.56 -8.80
C LYS A 91 1.22 14.63 -8.79
N PHE A 92 0.03 14.35 -8.24
CA PHE A 92 -1.02 15.37 -8.06
C PHE A 92 -0.63 16.42 -7.01
N SER A 93 0.18 16.05 -6.02
CA SER A 93 0.72 16.98 -5.02
C SER A 93 2.12 16.56 -4.55
N PRO A 94 3.18 16.76 -5.37
CA PRO A 94 4.50 16.16 -5.13
C PRO A 94 5.22 16.62 -3.86
N LYS A 95 4.83 17.77 -3.31
CA LYS A 95 5.39 18.30 -2.05
C LYS A 95 4.66 17.75 -0.82
N LYS A 96 3.46 17.20 -0.99
CA LYS A 96 2.56 16.78 0.08
C LYS A 96 2.42 15.25 0.14
N ILE A 97 2.28 14.59 -1.01
CA ILE A 97 2.06 13.16 -1.11
C ILE A 97 3.40 12.47 -1.36
N ILE A 98 3.85 11.68 -0.40
CA ILE A 98 5.14 10.99 -0.41
C ILE A 98 4.89 9.51 -0.70
N PRO A 99 5.30 9.00 -1.86
CA PRO A 99 5.05 7.61 -2.23
C PRO A 99 6.04 6.66 -1.55
N PHE A 100 5.51 5.58 -0.99
CA PHE A 100 6.24 4.46 -0.42
C PHE A 100 5.99 3.22 -1.27
N MET A 101 7.05 2.48 -1.56
CA MET A 101 6.94 1.22 -2.28
C MET A 101 6.36 0.13 -1.40
N SER A 102 5.71 -0.84 -2.04
CA SER A 102 5.32 -2.10 -1.42
C SER A 102 5.96 -3.22 -2.20
N LEU A 103 6.79 -4.02 -1.54
CA LEU A 103 7.52 -5.13 -2.11
C LEU A 103 7.36 -6.37 -1.24
N HIS A 104 7.58 -7.54 -1.83
CA HIS A 104 7.59 -8.79 -1.09
C HIS A 104 9.01 -9.37 -1.06
N PRO A 105 9.55 -9.75 0.13
CA PRO A 105 10.93 -10.24 0.24
C PRO A 105 11.26 -11.45 -0.63
N MET A 106 10.23 -12.29 -0.90
CA MET A 106 10.38 -13.52 -1.69
C MET A 106 10.01 -13.35 -3.18
N ASP A 107 9.78 -12.12 -3.65
CA ASP A 107 9.51 -11.89 -5.06
C ASP A 107 10.77 -12.08 -5.88
N LYS A 108 10.71 -12.92 -6.90
CA LYS A 108 11.82 -13.15 -7.84
C LYS A 108 12.25 -11.91 -8.61
N ASN A 109 11.36 -10.92 -8.75
CA ASN A 109 11.61 -9.66 -9.42
C ASN A 109 11.97 -8.53 -8.43
N LEU A 110 12.19 -8.86 -7.14
CA LEU A 110 12.44 -7.88 -6.07
C LEU A 110 13.53 -6.86 -6.45
N ASP A 111 14.67 -7.32 -6.97
CA ASP A 111 15.79 -6.45 -7.30
C ASP A 111 15.49 -5.46 -8.42
N TYR A 112 14.74 -5.89 -9.42
CA TYR A 112 14.32 -5.03 -10.52
C TYR A 112 13.34 -3.97 -10.02
N GLU A 113 12.27 -4.41 -9.33
CA GLU A 113 11.22 -3.51 -8.86
C GLU A 113 11.73 -2.54 -7.79
N TYR A 114 12.62 -2.97 -6.90
CA TYR A 114 13.27 -2.10 -5.93
C TYR A 114 14.01 -0.94 -6.60
N LYS A 115 14.85 -1.25 -7.61
CA LYS A 115 15.59 -0.23 -8.36
C LYS A 115 14.65 0.70 -9.12
N ARG A 116 13.61 0.16 -9.75
CA ARG A 116 12.60 0.92 -10.47
C ARG A 116 11.86 1.88 -9.53
N CYS A 117 11.46 1.41 -8.35
CA CYS A 117 10.80 2.24 -7.34
C CYS A 117 11.64 3.45 -6.93
N LEU A 118 12.92 3.27 -6.67
CA LEU A 118 13.79 4.35 -6.24
C LEU A 118 14.18 5.30 -7.39
N ASN A 119 14.55 4.76 -8.55
CA ASN A 119 15.17 5.54 -9.63
C ASN A 119 14.16 6.15 -10.61
N GLU A 120 13.02 5.48 -10.83
CA GLU A 120 12.05 5.88 -11.84
C GLU A 120 10.73 6.38 -11.23
N LEU A 121 10.24 5.71 -10.16
CA LEU A 121 8.97 6.04 -9.54
C LEU A 121 9.07 7.07 -8.41
N GLY A 122 10.28 7.39 -7.96
CA GLY A 122 10.53 8.42 -6.95
C GLY A 122 10.09 8.06 -5.53
N MET A 123 9.99 6.76 -5.22
CA MET A 123 9.63 6.26 -3.91
C MET A 123 10.63 6.71 -2.82
N LYS A 124 10.13 6.99 -1.61
CA LYS A 124 10.92 7.53 -0.50
C LYS A 124 11.05 6.58 0.68
N GLY A 125 10.34 5.47 0.68
CA GLY A 125 10.37 4.45 1.72
C GLY A 125 9.67 3.19 1.27
N ILE A 126 9.52 2.24 2.19
CA ILE A 126 8.83 0.97 1.95
C ILE A 126 7.78 0.70 3.02
N LYS A 127 6.64 0.16 2.61
CA LYS A 127 5.61 -0.42 3.50
C LYS A 127 5.67 -1.93 3.44
N LEU A 128 5.78 -2.55 4.60
CA LEU A 128 5.76 -4.00 4.78
C LEU A 128 4.65 -4.40 5.75
N GLY A 129 4.01 -5.52 5.48
CA GLY A 129 2.99 -6.12 6.33
C GLY A 129 3.18 -7.64 6.42
N PRO A 130 4.11 -8.13 7.24
CA PRO A 130 4.48 -9.55 7.28
C PRO A 130 3.29 -10.48 7.44
N ASN A 131 2.29 -10.10 8.25
CA ASN A 131 1.12 -10.93 8.51
C ASN A 131 0.20 -11.10 7.28
N TYR A 132 -0.11 -10.04 6.54
CA TYR A 132 -0.98 -10.15 5.35
C TYR A 132 -0.20 -10.42 4.06
N GLN A 133 1.10 -10.16 4.06
CA GLN A 133 2.00 -10.57 2.98
C GLN A 133 2.50 -12.02 3.13
N ASP A 134 2.27 -12.65 4.31
CA ASP A 134 2.61 -14.04 4.62
C ASP A 134 4.10 -14.34 4.49
N PHE A 135 4.92 -13.53 5.15
CA PHE A 135 6.34 -13.83 5.31
C PHE A 135 6.78 -13.64 6.76
N HIS A 136 7.67 -14.49 7.21
CA HIS A 136 8.25 -14.36 8.54
C HIS A 136 9.21 -13.15 8.57
N PRO A 137 9.05 -12.17 9.50
CA PRO A 137 9.85 -10.96 9.52
C PRO A 137 11.35 -11.19 9.76
N HIS A 138 11.73 -12.36 10.30
CA HIS A 138 13.12 -12.77 10.48
C HIS A 138 13.58 -13.82 9.45
N SER A 139 12.84 -14.01 8.34
CA SER A 139 13.31 -14.88 7.27
C SER A 139 14.59 -14.35 6.63
N VAL A 140 15.37 -15.23 6.04
CA VAL A 140 16.63 -14.86 5.38
C VAL A 140 16.40 -13.81 4.29
N GLU A 141 15.31 -13.96 3.54
CA GLU A 141 14.93 -13.04 2.46
C GLU A 141 14.54 -11.66 3.02
N ALA A 142 13.76 -11.63 4.10
CA ALA A 142 13.41 -10.39 4.78
C ALA A 142 14.64 -9.66 5.33
N MET A 143 15.52 -10.38 6.01
CA MET A 143 16.77 -9.80 6.55
C MET A 143 17.69 -9.26 5.46
N LYS A 144 17.77 -9.91 4.29
CA LYS A 144 18.52 -9.38 3.14
C LYS A 144 17.91 -8.08 2.63
N LEU A 145 16.57 -8.01 2.57
CA LEU A 145 15.88 -6.78 2.17
C LEU A 145 16.14 -5.66 3.18
N TYR A 146 16.06 -5.93 4.49
CA TYR A 146 16.32 -4.92 5.53
C TYR A 146 17.75 -4.37 5.47
N ALA A 147 18.75 -5.25 5.32
CA ALA A 147 20.14 -4.83 5.19
C ALA A 147 20.36 -3.91 3.97
N ARG A 148 19.66 -4.18 2.87
CA ARG A 148 19.70 -3.32 1.69
C ARG A 148 19.04 -1.97 1.95
N LEU A 149 17.85 -1.96 2.57
CA LEU A 149 17.13 -0.74 2.92
C LEU A 149 17.96 0.16 3.86
N GLU A 150 18.62 -0.45 4.84
CA GLU A 150 19.54 0.24 5.76
C GLU A 150 20.72 0.87 5.00
N ASN A 151 21.38 0.10 4.13
CA ASN A 151 22.49 0.59 3.32
C ASN A 151 22.10 1.76 2.40
N ASP A 152 20.89 1.71 1.84
CA ASP A 152 20.37 2.73 0.92
C ASP A 152 19.64 3.87 1.66
N ASN A 153 19.59 3.86 3.01
CA ASN A 153 18.87 4.80 3.87
C ASN A 153 17.38 4.94 3.52
N VAL A 154 16.72 3.83 3.21
CA VAL A 154 15.30 3.78 2.88
C VAL A 154 14.49 3.44 4.12
N PRO A 155 13.62 4.33 4.62
CA PRO A 155 12.81 4.10 5.82
C PRO A 155 11.75 3.01 5.59
N ILE A 156 11.44 2.26 6.66
CA ILE A 156 10.46 1.17 6.64
C ILE A 156 9.27 1.51 7.53
N ILE A 157 8.07 1.30 7.02
CA ILE A 157 6.83 1.26 7.81
C ILE A 157 6.37 -0.19 7.90
N PHE A 158 6.28 -0.74 9.11
CA PHE A 158 5.73 -2.07 9.36
C PHE A 158 4.27 -2.00 9.80
N HIS A 159 3.46 -2.89 9.25
CA HIS A 159 2.16 -3.19 9.85
C HIS A 159 2.38 -4.03 11.11
N GLN A 160 1.77 -3.61 12.21
CA GLN A 160 1.80 -4.30 13.50
C GLN A 160 0.37 -4.57 13.98
N GLY A 161 0.18 -5.68 14.70
CA GLY A 161 -1.12 -6.04 15.26
C GLY A 161 -2.02 -6.83 14.31
N THR A 162 -3.33 -6.75 14.54
CA THR A 162 -4.34 -7.47 13.76
C THR A 162 -4.51 -6.88 12.36
N SER A 163 -4.93 -7.71 11.42
CA SER A 163 -5.29 -7.30 10.07
C SER A 163 -6.72 -7.79 9.76
N PRO A 164 -7.51 -7.02 9.01
CA PRO A 164 -8.81 -7.48 8.51
C PRO A 164 -8.68 -8.55 7.43
N VAL A 165 -7.46 -8.78 6.93
CA VAL A 165 -7.19 -9.81 5.92
C VAL A 165 -7.34 -11.18 6.55
N THR A 166 -8.18 -12.01 5.94
CA THR A 166 -8.43 -13.39 6.39
C THR A 166 -7.13 -14.22 6.33
N ASN A 167 -6.88 -15.03 7.34
CA ASN A 167 -5.70 -15.89 7.45
C ASN A 167 -4.36 -15.14 7.56
N ALA A 168 -4.35 -13.91 8.11
CA ALA A 168 -3.12 -13.20 8.42
C ALA A 168 -2.54 -13.70 9.76
N PRO A 169 -1.36 -14.38 9.78
CA PRO A 169 -0.77 -14.91 11.01
C PRO A 169 -0.35 -13.77 11.95
N LEU A 170 -0.94 -13.70 13.14
CA LEU A 170 -0.60 -12.68 14.14
C LEU A 170 0.86 -12.78 14.62
N GLU A 171 1.43 -13.97 14.62
CA GLU A 171 2.83 -14.19 15.02
C GLU A 171 3.83 -13.39 14.16
N TYR A 172 3.49 -13.06 12.91
CA TYR A 172 4.34 -12.29 12.02
C TYR A 172 4.27 -10.76 12.25
N SER A 173 3.29 -10.30 13.03
CA SER A 173 3.13 -8.89 13.39
C SER A 173 3.29 -8.63 14.89
N HIS A 174 3.71 -9.62 15.66
CA HIS A 174 3.94 -9.47 17.09
C HIS A 174 5.35 -8.93 17.34
N PRO A 175 5.53 -7.78 18.00
CA PRO A 175 6.84 -7.29 18.40
C PRO A 175 7.44 -8.27 19.43
N ARG A 176 8.65 -8.73 19.16
CA ARG A 176 9.42 -9.59 20.07
C ARG A 176 10.63 -8.83 20.60
#